data_957422315a32bf721454bd4fc729c269
#
_entry.id   957422315a32bf721454bd4fc729c269
#
_cell.length_a   1.000
_cell.length_b   1.000
_cell.length_c   1.000
_cell.angle_alpha   90.00
_cell.angle_beta   90.00
_cell.angle_gamma   90.00
#
_symmetry.space_group_name_H-M   'P 1'
#
loop_
_entity.id
_entity.type
_entity.pdbx_description
1 polymer ?
#
loop_
_entity_poly.entity_id
_entity_poly.type
_entity_poly.pdbx_seq_one_letter_code
_entity_poly.pdbx_strand_id
1 'polypeptide(L)'
;MDVAREVGTSPATFYQYFADVEDAIFALALELPEKVAPIQMQFESDWSGPAGLDLARQAVSDYTDFWDENAAVLRVLLLRADERDERFRQVRRDYNAPFMTAMVAKVRIAQDSGKIAEAIDAEATAGAMLAALDRLPNYREGFEKRGTSREAMIETVARLLHSSLTGEPLS
;
A
#
# COMPACT_ATOMS: atom_id res chain seq x y z
N MET A 1 12.42 24.06 10.27
CA MET A 1 11.40 24.40 9.25
C MET A 1 10.11 24.63 10.03
N ASP A 2 9.45 25.77 9.86
CA ASP A 2 8.28 26.12 10.66
C ASP A 2 7.02 25.65 9.91
N VAL A 3 6.51 24.50 10.27
CA VAL A 3 5.34 23.84 9.63
C VAL A 3 4.11 24.75 9.64
N ALA A 4 3.92 25.52 10.74
CA ALA A 4 2.81 26.46 10.84
C ALA A 4 2.84 27.55 9.76
N ARG A 5 4.03 27.96 9.33
CA ARG A 5 4.22 28.98 8.29
C ARG A 5 3.94 28.45 6.90
N GLU A 6 4.21 27.17 6.66
CA GLU A 6 3.99 26.51 5.37
C GLU A 6 2.50 26.24 5.09
N VAL A 7 1.71 25.99 6.14
CA VAL A 7 0.23 25.83 6.07
C VAL A 7 -0.53 27.16 6.22
N GLY A 8 0.14 28.31 6.23
CA GLY A 8 -0.50 29.63 6.27
C GLY A 8 -1.20 29.94 7.61
N THR A 9 -0.83 29.24 8.70
CA THR A 9 -1.37 29.48 10.05
C THR A 9 -0.31 30.02 11.00
N SER A 10 -0.71 30.66 12.10
CA SER A 10 0.24 31.08 13.12
C SER A 10 0.72 29.90 13.97
N PRO A 11 1.98 29.91 14.49
CA PRO A 11 2.44 28.89 15.43
C PRO A 11 1.49 28.75 16.64
N ALA A 12 0.95 29.84 17.14
CA ALA A 12 0.00 29.80 18.26
C ALA A 12 -1.29 29.05 17.89
N THR A 13 -1.80 29.23 16.67
CA THR A 13 -2.99 28.50 16.20
C THR A 13 -2.69 27.01 16.04
N PHE A 14 -1.52 26.64 15.48
CA PHE A 14 -1.11 25.23 15.35
C PHE A 14 -1.09 24.52 16.71
N TYR A 15 -0.42 25.12 17.71
CA TYR A 15 -0.30 24.53 19.04
C TYR A 15 -1.58 24.58 19.90
N GLN A 16 -2.66 25.23 19.42
CA GLN A 16 -4.00 25.08 20.02
C GLN A 16 -4.66 23.74 19.68
N TYR A 17 -4.32 23.15 18.51
CA TYR A 17 -4.95 21.93 18.00
C TYR A 17 -4.07 20.69 18.13
N PHE A 18 -2.75 20.85 18.07
CA PHE A 18 -1.79 19.75 18.09
C PHE A 18 -0.72 20.01 19.14
N ALA A 19 -0.41 18.97 19.91
CA ALA A 19 0.64 19.05 20.92
C ALA A 19 2.03 19.26 20.28
N ASP A 20 2.26 18.59 19.14
CA ASP A 20 3.47 18.70 18.34
C ASP A 20 3.19 18.33 16.87
N VAL A 21 4.24 18.28 16.05
CA VAL A 21 4.16 17.92 14.62
C VAL A 21 3.77 16.45 14.44
N GLU A 22 4.19 15.57 15.35
CA GLU A 22 3.85 14.15 15.28
C GLU A 22 2.36 13.92 15.53
N ASP A 23 1.77 14.66 16.46
CA ASP A 23 0.33 14.60 16.73
C ASP A 23 -0.50 15.06 15.51
N ALA A 24 -0.05 16.10 14.82
CA ALA A 24 -0.65 16.54 13.57
C ALA A 24 -0.54 15.47 12.46
N ILE A 25 0.63 14.82 12.33
CA ILE A 25 0.82 13.73 11.37
C ILE A 25 -0.05 12.52 11.75
N PHE A 26 -0.18 12.21 13.03
CA PHE A 26 -1.06 11.15 13.49
C PHE A 26 -2.54 11.41 13.11
N ALA A 27 -3.02 12.65 13.26
CA ALA A 27 -4.35 13.03 12.82
C ALA A 27 -4.56 12.79 11.31
N LEU A 28 -3.57 13.15 10.48
CA LEU A 28 -3.60 12.85 9.04
C LEU A 28 -3.53 11.34 8.74
N ALA A 29 -2.77 10.59 9.53
CA ALA A 29 -2.66 9.14 9.36
C ALA A 29 -4.00 8.42 9.61
N LEU A 30 -4.85 8.93 10.51
CA LEU A 30 -6.19 8.40 10.77
C LEU A 30 -7.12 8.48 9.56
N GLU A 31 -6.85 9.36 8.58
CA GLU A 31 -7.64 9.49 7.36
C GLU A 31 -7.23 8.49 6.26
N LEU A 32 -6.03 7.89 6.37
CA LEU A 32 -5.49 7.01 5.33
C LEU A 32 -6.37 5.80 5.02
N PRO A 33 -6.95 5.07 6.00
CA PRO A 33 -7.81 3.92 5.72
C PRO A 33 -9.01 4.29 4.85
N GLU A 34 -9.64 5.44 5.08
CA GLU A 34 -10.77 5.90 4.26
C GLU A 34 -10.31 6.34 2.86
N LYS A 35 -9.21 7.07 2.78
CA LYS A 35 -8.65 7.54 1.49
C LYS A 35 -8.23 6.41 0.56
N VAL A 36 -7.71 5.32 1.11
CA VAL A 36 -7.23 4.16 0.33
C VAL A 36 -8.35 3.17 -0.02
N ALA A 37 -9.51 3.26 0.61
CA ALA A 37 -10.62 2.32 0.43
C ALA A 37 -11.02 2.08 -1.04
N PRO A 38 -11.09 3.08 -1.94
CA PRO A 38 -11.39 2.84 -3.36
C PRO A 38 -10.37 1.94 -4.05
N ILE A 39 -9.10 2.01 -3.66
CA ILE A 39 -8.04 1.16 -4.21
C ILE A 39 -8.15 -0.26 -3.63
N GLN A 40 -8.48 -0.41 -2.35
CA GLN A 40 -8.71 -1.71 -1.71
C GLN A 40 -9.83 -2.49 -2.43
N MET A 41 -10.91 -1.82 -2.83
CA MET A 41 -12.01 -2.43 -3.60
C MET A 41 -11.54 -3.02 -4.94
N GLN A 42 -10.51 -2.47 -5.57
CA GLN A 42 -9.94 -3.04 -6.80
C GLN A 42 -9.27 -4.39 -6.55
N PHE A 43 -8.72 -4.61 -5.35
CA PHE A 43 -8.18 -5.90 -4.94
C PHE A 43 -9.26 -6.95 -4.65
N GLU A 44 -10.50 -6.55 -4.42
CA GLU A 44 -11.64 -7.47 -4.28
C GLU A 44 -12.14 -7.97 -5.64
N SER A 45 -11.85 -7.25 -6.75
CA SER A 45 -12.26 -7.63 -8.09
C SER A 45 -11.66 -8.98 -8.53
N ASP A 46 -12.34 -9.68 -9.44
CA ASP A 46 -11.81 -10.91 -10.02
C ASP A 46 -10.65 -10.61 -10.97
N TRP A 47 -9.46 -11.07 -10.61
CA TRP A 47 -8.25 -10.93 -11.41
C TRP A 47 -7.95 -12.17 -12.27
N SER A 48 -8.89 -13.10 -12.39
CA SER A 48 -8.73 -14.26 -13.25
C SER A 48 -8.87 -13.89 -14.76
N GLY A 49 -8.27 -14.71 -15.62
CA GLY A 49 -8.39 -14.57 -17.07
C GLY A 49 -7.66 -13.35 -17.67
N PRO A 50 -7.89 -13.09 -18.98
CA PRO A 50 -7.08 -12.13 -19.75
C PRO A 50 -7.15 -10.68 -19.25
N ALA A 51 -8.28 -10.25 -18.65
CA ALA A 51 -8.43 -8.90 -18.11
C ALA A 51 -7.82 -8.73 -16.70
N GLY A 52 -7.49 -9.82 -16.03
CA GLY A 52 -7.02 -9.77 -14.63
C GLY A 52 -5.72 -9.00 -14.46
N LEU A 53 -4.79 -9.16 -15.38
CA LEU A 53 -3.52 -8.42 -15.36
C LEU A 53 -3.73 -6.91 -15.57
N ASP A 54 -4.70 -6.50 -16.39
CA ASP A 54 -5.01 -5.07 -16.59
C ASP A 54 -5.60 -4.46 -15.33
N LEU A 55 -6.47 -5.20 -14.62
CA LEU A 55 -7.00 -4.79 -13.30
C LEU A 55 -5.88 -4.67 -12.27
N ALA A 56 -4.95 -5.62 -12.25
CA ALA A 56 -3.77 -5.56 -11.38
C ALA A 56 -2.89 -4.33 -11.69
N ARG A 57 -2.65 -4.02 -12.97
CA ARG A 57 -1.91 -2.81 -13.40
C ARG A 57 -2.58 -1.54 -12.91
N GLN A 58 -3.89 -1.43 -13.07
CA GLN A 58 -4.64 -0.27 -12.62
C GLN A 58 -4.53 -0.13 -11.10
N ALA A 59 -4.75 -1.19 -10.34
CA ALA A 59 -4.68 -1.17 -8.89
C ALA A 59 -3.28 -0.77 -8.38
N VAL A 60 -2.21 -1.27 -9.01
CA VAL A 60 -0.83 -0.89 -8.65
C VAL A 60 -0.52 0.55 -9.04
N SER A 61 -1.02 1.03 -10.18
CA SER A 61 -0.86 2.42 -10.59
C SER A 61 -1.54 3.37 -9.61
N ASP A 62 -2.81 3.12 -9.29
CA ASP A 62 -3.59 3.95 -8.38
C ASP A 62 -3.00 3.94 -6.96
N TYR A 63 -2.50 2.78 -6.50
CA TYR A 63 -1.78 2.71 -5.23
C TYR A 63 -0.49 3.53 -5.24
N THR A 64 0.23 3.52 -6.35
CA THR A 64 1.47 4.31 -6.49
C THR A 64 1.18 5.81 -6.47
N ASP A 65 0.11 6.26 -7.13
CA ASP A 65 -0.34 7.66 -7.10
C ASP A 65 -0.78 8.06 -5.68
N PHE A 66 -1.59 7.23 -5.03
CA PHE A 66 -1.99 7.42 -3.64
C PHE A 66 -0.78 7.53 -2.70
N TRP A 67 0.23 6.66 -2.91
CA TRP A 67 1.45 6.69 -2.11
C TRP A 67 2.22 8.00 -2.31
N ASP A 68 2.34 8.48 -3.55
CA ASP A 68 3.01 9.75 -3.87
C ASP A 68 2.33 10.94 -3.20
N GLU A 69 1.01 10.99 -3.25
CA GLU A 69 0.20 12.05 -2.63
C GLU A 69 0.30 12.06 -1.10
N ASN A 70 0.48 10.89 -0.48
CA ASN A 70 0.48 10.73 0.98
C ASN A 70 1.86 10.35 1.55
N ALA A 71 2.94 10.45 0.76
CA ALA A 71 4.26 9.89 1.09
C ALA A 71 4.82 10.38 2.44
N ALA A 72 4.62 11.65 2.80
CA ALA A 72 5.10 12.19 4.06
C ALA A 72 4.44 11.52 5.26
N VAL A 73 3.12 11.33 5.22
CA VAL A 73 2.33 10.69 6.29
C VAL A 73 2.63 9.20 6.35
N LEU A 74 2.65 8.51 5.19
CA LEU A 74 2.92 7.08 5.10
C LEU A 74 4.33 6.72 5.63
N ARG A 75 5.34 7.53 5.34
CA ARG A 75 6.70 7.30 5.88
C ARG A 75 6.75 7.39 7.40
N VAL A 76 6.05 8.36 8.00
CA VAL A 76 5.98 8.49 9.45
C VAL A 76 5.15 7.35 10.05
N LEU A 77 4.01 7.00 9.45
CA LEU A 77 3.19 5.86 9.86
C LEU A 77 4.02 4.57 9.94
N LEU A 78 4.76 4.25 8.88
CA LEU A 78 5.59 3.05 8.82
C LEU A 78 6.70 3.09 9.86
N LEU A 79 7.43 4.21 9.97
CA LEU A 79 8.51 4.39 10.94
C LEU A 79 8.02 4.20 12.38
N ARG A 80 6.97 4.93 12.77
CA ARG A 80 6.44 4.88 14.14
C ARG A 80 5.81 3.53 14.49
N ALA A 81 5.15 2.90 13.53
CA ALA A 81 4.63 1.55 13.73
C ALA A 81 5.78 0.51 13.92
N ASP A 82 6.90 0.66 13.22
CA ASP A 82 8.08 -0.19 13.38
C ASP A 82 8.79 0.09 14.71
N GLU A 83 8.78 1.34 15.21
CA GLU A 83 9.23 1.74 16.55
C GLU A 83 8.27 1.31 17.68
N ARG A 84 7.19 0.59 17.35
CA ARG A 84 6.20 0.05 18.27
C ARG A 84 5.28 1.10 18.94
N ASP A 85 5.10 2.28 18.34
CA ASP A 85 4.02 3.18 18.76
C ASP A 85 2.66 2.53 18.43
N GLU A 86 1.89 2.20 19.46
CA GLU A 86 0.65 1.42 19.32
C GLU A 86 -0.43 2.20 18.58
N ARG A 87 -0.45 3.54 18.64
CA ARG A 87 -1.39 4.39 17.91
C ARG A 87 -1.16 4.20 16.39
N PHE A 88 0.08 4.34 15.93
CA PHE A 88 0.44 4.16 14.53
C PHE A 88 0.34 2.69 14.08
N ARG A 89 0.63 1.74 14.96
CA ARG A 89 0.42 0.31 14.68
C ARG A 89 -1.05 -0.01 14.43
N GLN A 90 -1.98 0.60 15.20
CA GLN A 90 -3.41 0.39 14.97
C GLN A 90 -3.82 0.94 13.60
N VAL A 91 -3.43 2.18 13.27
CA VAL A 91 -3.69 2.76 11.94
C VAL A 91 -3.15 1.88 10.83
N ARG A 92 -1.91 1.36 10.96
CA ARG A 92 -1.31 0.46 9.97
C ARG A 92 -2.10 -0.85 9.83
N ARG A 93 -2.62 -1.42 10.94
CA ARG A 93 -3.48 -2.61 10.89
C ARG A 93 -4.76 -2.32 10.10
N ASP A 94 -5.44 -1.22 10.43
CA ASP A 94 -6.70 -0.84 9.80
C ASP A 94 -6.52 -0.53 8.31
N TYR A 95 -5.41 0.12 7.96
CA TYR A 95 -5.01 0.40 6.59
C TYR A 95 -4.68 -0.86 5.78
N ASN A 96 -4.01 -1.85 6.39
CA ASN A 96 -3.55 -3.05 5.69
C ASN A 96 -4.59 -4.18 5.64
N ALA A 97 -5.50 -4.26 6.61
CA ALA A 97 -6.39 -5.41 6.77
C ALA A 97 -7.26 -5.71 5.54
N PRO A 98 -7.88 -4.73 4.84
CA PRO A 98 -8.67 -5.02 3.65
C PRO A 98 -7.81 -5.58 2.50
N PHE A 99 -6.61 -5.06 2.27
CA PHE A 99 -5.68 -5.62 1.28
C PHE A 99 -5.33 -7.07 1.58
N MET A 100 -4.95 -7.36 2.85
CA MET A 100 -4.63 -8.71 3.29
C MET A 100 -5.81 -9.66 3.05
N THR A 101 -7.01 -9.26 3.45
CA THR A 101 -8.22 -10.08 3.27
C THR A 101 -8.46 -10.41 1.79
N ALA A 102 -8.41 -9.40 0.91
CA ALA A 102 -8.63 -9.59 -0.52
C ALA A 102 -7.55 -10.46 -1.17
N MET A 103 -6.27 -10.24 -0.84
CA MET A 103 -5.15 -11.01 -1.37
C MET A 103 -5.19 -12.47 -0.91
N VAL A 104 -5.46 -12.73 0.37
CA VAL A 104 -5.63 -14.10 0.91
C VAL A 104 -6.76 -14.83 0.21
N ALA A 105 -7.90 -14.15 0.00
CA ALA A 105 -9.03 -14.75 -0.70
C ALA A 105 -8.67 -15.19 -2.13
N LYS A 106 -7.91 -14.36 -2.87
CA LYS A 106 -7.44 -14.72 -4.22
C LYS A 106 -6.53 -15.95 -4.22
N VAL A 107 -5.56 -16.00 -3.30
CA VAL A 107 -4.67 -17.17 -3.19
C VAL A 107 -5.46 -18.44 -2.89
N ARG A 108 -6.43 -18.40 -1.98
CA ARG A 108 -7.28 -19.54 -1.65
C ARG A 108 -8.13 -20.01 -2.85
N ILE A 109 -8.73 -19.08 -3.60
CA ILE A 109 -9.45 -19.40 -4.85
C ILE A 109 -8.51 -20.08 -5.85
N ALA A 110 -7.28 -19.60 -5.98
CA ALA A 110 -6.29 -20.20 -6.88
C ALA A 110 -5.83 -21.59 -6.40
N GLN A 111 -5.76 -21.83 -5.07
CA GLN A 111 -5.49 -23.13 -4.49
C GLN A 111 -6.65 -24.10 -4.75
N ASP A 112 -7.89 -23.69 -4.50
CA ASP A 112 -9.09 -24.50 -4.74
C ASP A 112 -9.22 -24.93 -6.21
N SER A 113 -8.73 -24.08 -7.15
CA SER A 113 -8.67 -24.38 -8.58
C SER A 113 -7.41 -25.14 -9.04
N GLY A 114 -6.50 -25.48 -8.12
CA GLY A 114 -5.26 -26.18 -8.40
C GLY A 114 -4.18 -25.37 -9.11
N LYS A 115 -4.35 -24.03 -9.23
CA LYS A 115 -3.37 -23.13 -9.86
C LYS A 115 -2.20 -22.77 -8.94
N ILE A 116 -2.44 -22.78 -7.62
CA ILE A 116 -1.41 -22.59 -6.58
C ILE A 116 -1.39 -23.86 -5.72
N ALA A 117 -0.20 -24.35 -5.41
CA ALA A 117 -0.04 -25.51 -4.55
C ALA A 117 -0.52 -25.24 -3.12
N GLU A 118 -1.21 -26.18 -2.49
CA GLU A 118 -1.68 -26.05 -1.08
C GLU A 118 -0.54 -25.84 -0.08
N ALA A 119 0.69 -26.24 -0.41
CA ALA A 119 1.87 -26.02 0.41
C ALA A 119 2.30 -24.54 0.49
N ILE A 120 1.78 -23.67 -0.39
CA ILE A 120 2.02 -22.23 -0.35
C ILE A 120 1.06 -21.61 0.65
N ASP A 121 1.58 -21.00 1.71
CA ASP A 121 0.75 -20.33 2.71
C ASP A 121 0.13 -19.04 2.17
N ALA A 122 -1.20 -18.93 2.23
CA ALA A 122 -1.93 -17.79 1.66
C ALA A 122 -1.68 -16.48 2.41
N GLU A 123 -1.56 -16.52 3.74
CA GLU A 123 -1.27 -15.33 4.56
C GLU A 123 0.15 -14.83 4.32
N ALA A 124 1.13 -15.73 4.24
CA ALA A 124 2.51 -15.38 3.95
C ALA A 124 2.66 -14.79 2.53
N THR A 125 1.94 -15.36 1.54
CA THR A 125 1.93 -14.84 0.17
C THR A 125 1.33 -13.45 0.12
N ALA A 126 0.16 -13.24 0.72
CA ALA A 126 -0.50 -11.94 0.79
C ALA A 126 0.40 -10.91 1.50
N GLY A 127 1.01 -11.27 2.63
CA GLY A 127 1.92 -10.40 3.36
C GLY A 127 3.16 -10.00 2.56
N ALA A 128 3.77 -10.93 1.83
CA ALA A 128 4.91 -10.65 0.95
C ALA A 128 4.53 -9.71 -0.19
N MET A 129 3.36 -9.94 -0.81
CA MET A 129 2.86 -9.11 -1.92
C MET A 129 2.46 -7.71 -1.44
N LEU A 130 1.82 -7.59 -0.28
CA LEU A 130 1.51 -6.29 0.33
C LEU A 130 2.79 -5.53 0.68
N ALA A 131 3.80 -6.20 1.22
CA ALA A 131 5.09 -5.57 1.50
C ALA A 131 5.78 -5.06 0.23
N ALA A 132 5.71 -5.80 -0.88
CA ALA A 132 6.22 -5.37 -2.17
C ALA A 132 5.47 -4.12 -2.69
N LEU A 133 4.13 -4.15 -2.63
CA LEU A 133 3.27 -3.04 -3.03
C LEU A 133 3.59 -1.77 -2.22
N ASP A 134 3.72 -1.88 -0.90
CA ASP A 134 3.88 -0.77 0.03
C ASP A 134 5.31 -0.18 -0.02
N ARG A 135 6.33 -1.01 -0.22
CA ARG A 135 7.73 -0.57 -0.16
C ARG A 135 8.29 -0.08 -1.49
N LEU A 136 7.79 -0.56 -2.61
CA LEU A 136 8.35 -0.21 -3.92
C LEU A 136 8.23 1.29 -4.25
N PRO A 137 7.08 1.96 -4.05
CA PRO A 137 6.98 3.40 -4.25
C PRO A 137 7.96 4.18 -3.36
N ASN A 138 8.21 3.72 -2.15
CA ASN A 138 9.18 4.35 -1.23
C ASN A 138 10.64 4.29 -1.76
N TYR A 139 10.98 3.27 -2.55
CA TYR A 139 12.32 3.11 -3.13
C TYR A 139 12.44 3.62 -4.56
N ARG A 140 11.36 4.17 -5.14
CA ARG A 140 11.27 4.59 -6.55
C ARG A 140 12.44 5.45 -6.99
N GLU A 141 12.77 6.51 -6.25
CA GLU A 141 13.87 7.42 -6.58
C GLU A 141 15.22 6.68 -6.79
N GLY A 142 15.47 5.66 -5.97
CA GLY A 142 16.68 4.84 -6.09
C GLY A 142 16.68 3.96 -7.34
N PHE A 143 15.52 3.51 -7.80
CA PHE A 143 15.38 2.74 -9.05
C PHE A 143 15.47 3.64 -10.28
N GLU A 144 14.82 4.81 -10.26
CA GLU A 144 14.88 5.81 -11.33
C GLU A 144 16.30 6.28 -11.60
N LYS A 145 17.09 6.52 -10.55
CA LYS A 145 18.52 6.84 -10.67
C LYS A 145 19.35 5.73 -11.35
N ARG A 146 18.84 4.50 -11.37
CA ARG A 146 19.45 3.34 -12.06
C ARG A 146 18.81 3.04 -13.43
N GLY A 147 17.91 3.90 -13.89
CA GLY A 147 17.30 3.81 -15.22
C GLY A 147 16.00 2.99 -15.28
N THR A 148 15.42 2.59 -14.14
CA THR A 148 14.11 1.92 -14.12
C THR A 148 13.00 2.98 -14.08
N SER A 149 12.12 3.02 -15.10
CA SER A 149 11.02 3.97 -15.11
C SER A 149 9.90 3.59 -14.13
N ARG A 150 9.05 4.58 -13.78
CA ARG A 150 7.85 4.36 -12.97
C ARG A 150 6.93 3.30 -13.58
N GLU A 151 6.73 3.38 -14.90
CA GLU A 151 5.89 2.44 -15.65
C GLU A 151 6.44 1.02 -15.58
N ALA A 152 7.76 0.86 -15.72
CA ALA A 152 8.41 -0.45 -15.60
C ALA A 152 8.28 -1.05 -14.21
N MET A 153 8.31 -0.21 -13.16
CA MET A 153 8.06 -0.66 -11.78
C MET A 153 6.61 -1.11 -11.59
N ILE A 154 5.65 -0.31 -12.04
CA ILE A 154 4.21 -0.65 -11.98
C ILE A 154 3.95 -1.97 -12.71
N GLU A 155 4.43 -2.11 -13.94
CA GLU A 155 4.27 -3.33 -14.74
C GLU A 155 4.85 -4.55 -14.03
N THR A 156 6.05 -4.43 -13.48
CA THR A 156 6.72 -5.53 -12.78
C THR A 156 5.93 -5.96 -11.53
N VAL A 157 5.51 -5.00 -10.71
CA VAL A 157 4.74 -5.30 -9.49
C VAL A 157 3.37 -5.87 -9.83
N ALA A 158 2.69 -5.33 -10.83
CA ALA A 158 1.39 -5.84 -11.27
C ALA A 158 1.47 -7.31 -11.72
N ARG A 159 2.49 -7.67 -12.50
CA ARG A 159 2.71 -9.07 -12.93
C ARG A 159 3.02 -9.98 -11.75
N LEU A 160 3.92 -9.56 -10.86
CA LEU A 160 4.26 -10.34 -9.67
C LEU A 160 3.03 -10.56 -8.76
N LEU A 161 2.27 -9.50 -8.48
CA LEU A 161 1.02 -9.59 -7.72
C LEU A 161 0.01 -10.51 -8.41
N HIS A 162 -0.27 -10.26 -9.69
CA HIS A 162 -1.22 -11.05 -10.46
C HIS A 162 -0.85 -12.54 -10.44
N SER A 163 0.38 -12.88 -10.80
CA SER A 163 0.84 -14.28 -10.82
C SER A 163 0.83 -14.92 -9.43
N SER A 164 1.32 -14.21 -8.41
CA SER A 164 1.40 -14.75 -7.05
C SER A 164 0.05 -14.93 -6.38
N LEU A 165 -0.95 -14.13 -6.73
CA LEU A 165 -2.28 -14.18 -6.12
C LEU A 165 -3.28 -15.06 -6.89
N THR A 166 -3.07 -15.26 -8.20
CA THR A 166 -4.01 -16.01 -9.05
C THR A 166 -3.47 -17.32 -9.58
N GLY A 167 -2.15 -17.55 -9.47
CA GLY A 167 -1.49 -18.70 -10.08
C GLY A 167 -1.39 -18.63 -11.60
N GLU A 168 -1.77 -17.51 -12.23
CA GLU A 168 -1.58 -17.31 -13.66
C GLU A 168 -0.08 -17.16 -13.99
N PRO A 169 0.40 -17.68 -15.14
CA PRO A 169 1.82 -17.60 -15.48
C PRO A 169 2.28 -16.14 -15.64
N LEU A 170 3.53 -15.89 -15.29
CA LEU A 170 4.21 -14.64 -15.65
C LEU A 170 4.36 -14.60 -17.17
N SER A 171 3.51 -13.85 -17.84
CA SER A 171 3.49 -13.68 -19.30
C SER A 171 4.16 -12.38 -19.73
#